data_5ef37a99b7b1a5cf7aea7e85a9129ec9
#
_entry.id   5ef37a99b7b1a5cf7aea7e85a9129ec9
#
_cell.length_a   1.000
_cell.length_b   1.000
_cell.length_c   1.000
_cell.angle_alpha   90.00
_cell.angle_beta   90.00
_cell.angle_gamma   90.00
#
_symmetry.space_group_name_H-M   'P 1'
#
loop_
_entity.id
_entity.type
_entity.pdbx_description
1 polymer ?
#
loop_
_entity_poly.entity_id
_entity_poly.type
_entity_poly.pdbx_seq_one_letter_code
_entity_poly.pdbx_strand_id
1 'polypeptide(L)'
;EALPEPGEEIEVYIITFEDRRGNIILSKERADFQKRWTEIRNCFDNNELITGLINRRIKGGMIVDLGVVQAFLPGSQVDIKPVLDFDEFLGVESEFKIVKFNELRQNIVLSRKAILEDDMLEKRQAVLKDMEIGMELEGIVKNITDFGAFIDLGGIDGLLHITDITWGRINHPTDRLTIGETINVKVIDFDVEKVRV
;
A
#
# COMPACT_ATOMS: atom_id res chain seq x y z
N GLU A 1 -12.03 -28.99 -7.30
CA GLU A 1 -12.80 -28.33 -8.36
C GLU A 1 -13.90 -29.28 -8.83
N ALA A 2 -15.15 -28.79 -8.92
CA ALA A 2 -16.26 -29.56 -9.41
C ALA A 2 -16.13 -29.79 -10.92
N LEU A 3 -16.45 -31.00 -11.37
CA LEU A 3 -16.51 -31.29 -12.81
C LEU A 3 -17.71 -30.55 -13.40
N PRO A 4 -17.59 -29.99 -14.63
CA PRO A 4 -18.69 -29.29 -15.27
C PRO A 4 -19.86 -30.24 -15.54
N GLU A 5 -21.08 -29.72 -15.39
CA GLU A 5 -22.29 -30.50 -15.63
C GLU A 5 -22.60 -30.60 -17.14
N PRO A 6 -23.22 -31.71 -17.60
CA PRO A 6 -23.62 -31.85 -18.97
C PRO A 6 -24.60 -30.76 -19.45
N GLY A 7 -24.19 -29.94 -20.41
CA GLY A 7 -24.98 -28.81 -20.95
C GLY A 7 -24.49 -27.43 -20.43
N GLU A 8 -23.48 -27.37 -19.57
CA GLU A 8 -22.86 -26.15 -19.15
C GLU A 8 -21.89 -25.61 -20.22
N GLU A 9 -21.99 -24.34 -20.54
CA GLU A 9 -21.05 -23.67 -21.44
C GLU A 9 -19.77 -23.28 -20.67
N ILE A 10 -18.63 -23.83 -21.11
CA ILE A 10 -17.32 -23.56 -20.50
C ILE A 10 -16.34 -23.05 -21.54
N GLU A 11 -15.52 -22.09 -21.13
CA GLU A 11 -14.37 -21.63 -21.91
C GLU A 11 -13.22 -22.62 -21.76
N VAL A 12 -12.63 -23.04 -22.88
CA VAL A 12 -11.53 -24.01 -22.90
C VAL A 12 -10.40 -23.54 -23.81
N TYR A 13 -9.18 -23.85 -23.43
CA TYR A 13 -8.00 -23.65 -24.26
C TYR A 13 -7.69 -24.91 -25.06
N ILE A 14 -7.51 -24.78 -26.38
CA ILE A 14 -7.15 -25.90 -27.25
C ILE A 14 -5.65 -26.12 -27.18
N ILE A 15 -5.21 -27.23 -26.59
CA ILE A 15 -3.79 -27.59 -26.48
C ILE A 15 -3.31 -28.17 -27.82
N THR A 16 -4.10 -29.07 -28.40
CA THR A 16 -3.76 -29.76 -29.64
C THR A 16 -5.03 -30.00 -30.41
N PHE A 17 -5.03 -29.67 -31.72
CA PHE A 17 -6.18 -29.88 -32.60
C PHE A 17 -6.41 -31.35 -32.95
N GLU A 18 -5.36 -32.16 -32.91
CA GLU A 18 -5.45 -33.57 -33.26
C GLU A 18 -4.35 -34.36 -32.53
N ASP A 19 -4.74 -35.32 -31.71
CA ASP A 19 -3.82 -36.29 -31.11
C ASP A 19 -3.64 -37.48 -32.07
N ARG A 20 -2.82 -38.46 -31.71
CA ARG A 20 -2.61 -39.68 -32.50
C ARG A 20 -3.88 -40.54 -32.73
N ARG A 21 -4.99 -40.19 -32.06
CA ARG A 21 -6.31 -40.84 -32.12
C ARG A 21 -7.39 -39.95 -32.74
N GLY A 22 -7.02 -38.76 -33.24
CA GLY A 22 -7.95 -37.81 -33.85
C GLY A 22 -8.78 -37.00 -32.84
N ASN A 23 -8.38 -36.93 -31.57
CA ASN A 23 -9.12 -36.18 -30.55
C ASN A 23 -8.52 -34.80 -30.36
N ILE A 24 -9.37 -33.81 -30.05
CA ILE A 24 -8.98 -32.47 -29.66
C ILE A 24 -8.71 -32.49 -28.15
N ILE A 25 -7.51 -32.03 -27.74
CA ILE A 25 -7.14 -31.92 -26.34
C ILE A 25 -7.42 -30.49 -25.87
N LEU A 26 -8.30 -30.38 -24.86
CA LEU A 26 -8.74 -29.14 -24.27
C LEU A 26 -8.23 -29.01 -22.81
N SER A 27 -8.04 -27.77 -22.32
CA SER A 27 -7.72 -27.50 -20.95
C SER A 27 -8.53 -26.30 -20.46
N LYS A 28 -9.36 -26.54 -19.45
CA LYS A 28 -10.06 -25.47 -18.72
C LYS A 28 -9.08 -24.67 -17.87
N GLU A 29 -8.19 -25.34 -17.16
CA GLU A 29 -7.18 -24.72 -16.30
C GLU A 29 -6.33 -23.68 -17.06
N ARG A 30 -5.91 -23.99 -18.29
CA ARG A 30 -5.17 -23.03 -19.13
C ARG A 30 -6.03 -21.87 -19.60
N ALA A 31 -7.31 -22.09 -19.89
CA ALA A 31 -8.23 -21.02 -20.25
C ALA A 31 -8.43 -20.06 -19.06
N ASP A 32 -8.70 -20.60 -17.87
CA ASP A 32 -8.89 -19.83 -16.64
C ASP A 32 -7.61 -19.05 -16.28
N PHE A 33 -6.44 -19.68 -16.42
CA PHE A 33 -5.14 -19.02 -16.22
C PHE A 33 -4.96 -17.84 -17.19
N GLN A 34 -5.24 -18.03 -18.47
CA GLN A 34 -5.03 -17.01 -19.47
C GLN A 34 -6.01 -15.83 -19.31
N LYS A 35 -7.25 -16.15 -18.94
CA LYS A 35 -8.26 -15.13 -18.61
C LYS A 35 -7.82 -14.28 -17.41
N ARG A 36 -7.45 -14.94 -16.31
CA ARG A 36 -6.96 -14.26 -15.11
C ARG A 36 -5.69 -13.45 -15.37
N TRP A 37 -4.79 -13.99 -16.20
CA TRP A 37 -3.58 -13.29 -16.60
C TRP A 37 -3.86 -12.00 -17.36
N THR A 38 -4.85 -12.04 -18.26
CA THR A 38 -5.28 -10.86 -19.02
C THR A 38 -5.95 -9.83 -18.12
N GLU A 39 -6.76 -10.25 -17.15
CA GLU A 39 -7.37 -9.37 -16.15
C GLU A 39 -6.29 -8.66 -15.32
N ILE A 40 -5.30 -9.40 -14.82
CA ILE A 40 -4.19 -8.85 -14.05
C ILE A 40 -3.38 -7.84 -14.87
N ARG A 41 -3.16 -8.13 -16.15
CA ARG A 41 -2.51 -7.20 -17.08
C ARG A 41 -3.30 -5.90 -17.23
N ASN A 42 -4.61 -6.00 -17.42
CA ASN A 42 -5.48 -4.82 -17.53
C ASN A 42 -5.45 -3.99 -16.23
N CYS A 43 -5.49 -4.63 -15.06
CA CYS A 43 -5.33 -3.96 -13.78
C CYS A 43 -3.98 -3.23 -13.67
N PHE A 44 -2.90 -3.85 -14.18
CA PHE A 44 -1.58 -3.20 -14.21
C PHE A 44 -1.55 -1.99 -15.14
N ASP A 45 -2.09 -2.11 -16.36
CA ASP A 45 -2.11 -1.03 -17.36
C ASP A 45 -2.99 0.15 -16.91
N ASN A 46 -4.08 -0.12 -16.19
CA ASN A 46 -5.00 0.88 -15.64
C ASN A 46 -4.58 1.42 -14.25
N ASN A 47 -3.52 0.89 -13.63
CA ASN A 47 -3.15 1.14 -12.24
C ASN A 47 -4.26 0.81 -11.23
N GLU A 48 -5.07 -0.18 -11.50
CA GLU A 48 -6.13 -0.65 -10.62
C GLU A 48 -5.57 -1.53 -9.49
N LEU A 49 -6.28 -1.54 -8.35
CA LEU A 49 -5.96 -2.41 -7.23
C LEU A 49 -6.42 -3.83 -7.51
N ILE A 50 -5.66 -4.79 -7.01
CA ILE A 50 -6.01 -6.20 -7.09
C ILE A 50 -6.06 -6.81 -5.70
N THR A 51 -7.12 -7.58 -5.43
CA THR A 51 -7.28 -8.29 -4.17
C THR A 51 -6.64 -9.66 -4.25
N GLY A 52 -5.94 -10.05 -3.19
CA GLY A 52 -5.30 -11.36 -3.11
C GLY A 52 -5.13 -11.85 -1.67
N LEU A 53 -5.02 -13.17 -1.54
CA LEU A 53 -4.81 -13.84 -0.26
C LEU A 53 -3.31 -14.09 -0.03
N ILE A 54 -2.78 -13.64 1.10
CA ILE A 54 -1.39 -13.93 1.47
C ILE A 54 -1.29 -15.38 1.94
N ASN A 55 -0.74 -16.23 1.09
CA ASN A 55 -0.76 -17.68 1.28
C ASN A 55 0.41 -18.18 2.12
N ARG A 56 1.63 -17.77 1.81
CA ARG A 56 2.84 -18.29 2.49
C ARG A 56 3.99 -17.30 2.50
N ARG A 57 4.85 -17.45 3.51
CA ARG A 57 6.11 -16.73 3.63
C ARG A 57 7.23 -17.45 2.89
N ILE A 58 8.09 -16.68 2.22
CA ILE A 58 9.31 -17.15 1.58
C ILE A 58 10.50 -16.25 1.98
N LYS A 59 11.71 -16.64 1.60
CA LYS A 59 12.89 -15.83 1.85
C LYS A 59 12.80 -14.49 1.08
N GLY A 60 12.65 -13.40 1.82
CA GLY A 60 12.59 -12.04 1.25
C GLY A 60 11.19 -11.48 1.02
N GLY A 61 10.13 -12.21 1.34
CA GLY A 61 8.75 -11.71 1.19
C GLY A 61 7.69 -12.78 1.37
N MET A 62 6.56 -12.57 0.73
CA MET A 62 5.40 -13.45 0.79
C MET A 62 4.88 -13.78 -0.61
N ILE A 63 4.19 -14.90 -0.72
CA ILE A 63 3.44 -15.27 -1.92
C ILE A 63 1.96 -14.96 -1.67
N VAL A 64 1.42 -14.20 -2.60
CA VAL A 64 0.01 -13.81 -2.64
C VAL A 64 -0.67 -14.63 -3.73
N ASP A 65 -1.79 -15.23 -3.38
CA ASP A 65 -2.63 -15.98 -4.29
C ASP A 65 -3.70 -15.05 -4.87
N LEU A 66 -3.70 -14.93 -6.19
CA LEU A 66 -4.65 -14.13 -6.95
C LEU A 66 -5.73 -15.01 -7.61
N GLY A 67 -5.93 -16.22 -7.09
CA GLY A 67 -6.80 -17.27 -7.63
C GLY A 67 -5.97 -18.34 -8.37
N VAL A 68 -5.90 -18.28 -9.68
CA VAL A 68 -5.12 -19.24 -10.51
C VAL A 68 -3.65 -18.85 -10.63
N VAL A 69 -3.31 -17.59 -10.26
CA VAL A 69 -1.98 -17.00 -10.45
C VAL A 69 -1.38 -16.63 -9.10
N GLN A 70 -0.10 -16.89 -8.90
CA GLN A 70 0.64 -16.48 -7.72
C GLN A 70 1.51 -15.27 -8.02
N ALA A 71 1.53 -14.31 -7.09
CA ALA A 71 2.33 -13.10 -7.16
C ALA A 71 3.31 -13.01 -5.97
N PHE A 72 4.40 -12.30 -6.16
CA PHE A 72 5.40 -12.07 -5.13
C PHE A 72 5.20 -10.70 -4.48
N LEU A 73 5.14 -10.68 -3.15
CA LEU A 73 5.11 -9.48 -2.32
C LEU A 73 6.43 -9.39 -1.54
N PRO A 74 7.36 -8.50 -1.95
CA PRO A 74 8.61 -8.30 -1.21
C PRO A 74 8.33 -7.81 0.21
N GLY A 75 9.13 -8.25 1.18
CA GLY A 75 8.98 -7.83 2.58
C GLY A 75 9.04 -6.31 2.79
N SER A 76 9.81 -5.60 1.96
CA SER A 76 9.89 -4.13 1.96
C SER A 76 8.65 -3.44 1.36
N GLN A 77 7.75 -4.17 0.73
CA GLN A 77 6.54 -3.65 0.07
C GLN A 77 5.24 -4.04 0.81
N VAL A 78 5.36 -4.66 1.97
CA VAL A 78 4.21 -5.08 2.80
C VAL A 78 3.61 -3.88 3.52
N ASP A 79 4.45 -3.05 4.13
CA ASP A 79 4.03 -1.89 4.91
C ASP A 79 5.03 -0.74 4.78
N ILE A 80 4.62 0.47 5.19
CA ILE A 80 5.47 1.67 5.27
C ILE A 80 6.51 1.49 6.37
N LYS A 81 6.11 0.91 7.51
CA LYS A 81 7.00 0.59 8.63
C LYS A 81 7.68 -0.77 8.39
N PRO A 82 8.92 -0.94 8.85
CA PRO A 82 9.58 -2.24 8.79
C PRO A 82 8.76 -3.27 9.56
N VAL A 83 8.27 -4.28 8.85
CA VAL A 83 7.50 -5.37 9.46
C VAL A 83 8.50 -6.35 10.09
N LEU A 84 8.38 -6.58 11.39
CA LEU A 84 9.21 -7.52 12.14
C LEU A 84 8.62 -8.93 12.08
N ASP A 85 7.30 -9.03 12.07
CA ASP A 85 6.59 -10.29 11.99
C ASP A 85 5.67 -10.31 10.75
N PHE A 86 6.00 -11.21 9.81
CA PHE A 86 5.21 -11.41 8.59
C PHE A 86 4.07 -12.41 8.79
N ASP A 87 4.08 -13.14 9.89
CA ASP A 87 3.12 -14.22 10.12
C ASP A 87 1.72 -13.67 10.46
N GLU A 88 1.63 -12.43 10.95
CA GLU A 88 0.36 -11.72 11.16
C GLU A 88 -0.44 -11.48 9.87
N PHE A 89 0.26 -11.43 8.74
CA PHE A 89 -0.37 -11.20 7.43
C PHE A 89 -0.76 -12.50 6.71
N LEU A 90 -0.37 -13.67 7.23
CA LEU A 90 -0.71 -14.95 6.61
C LEU A 90 -2.20 -15.26 6.73
N GLY A 91 -2.81 -15.65 5.62
CA GLY A 91 -4.24 -15.94 5.57
C GLY A 91 -5.13 -14.69 5.53
N VAL A 92 -4.53 -13.49 5.40
CA VAL A 92 -5.29 -12.25 5.28
C VAL A 92 -5.46 -11.91 3.80
N GLU A 93 -6.70 -11.61 3.42
CA GLU A 93 -7.03 -11.05 2.12
C GLU A 93 -6.82 -9.53 2.18
N SER A 94 -6.06 -9.01 1.22
CA SER A 94 -5.71 -7.59 1.18
C SER A 94 -5.67 -7.09 -0.25
N GLU A 95 -5.75 -5.78 -0.40
CA GLU A 95 -5.58 -5.09 -1.68
C GLU A 95 -4.11 -4.77 -1.93
N PHE A 96 -3.71 -4.91 -3.18
CA PHE A 96 -2.34 -4.68 -3.64
C PHE A 96 -2.32 -3.87 -4.92
N LYS A 97 -1.26 -3.09 -5.08
CA LYS A 97 -0.92 -2.43 -6.34
C LYS A 97 0.14 -3.27 -7.06
N ILE A 98 -0.01 -3.46 -8.36
CA ILE A 98 0.97 -4.18 -9.15
C ILE A 98 2.11 -3.23 -9.50
N VAL A 99 3.31 -3.50 -9.01
CA VAL A 99 4.51 -2.69 -9.27
C VAL A 99 5.26 -3.18 -10.50
N LYS A 100 5.28 -4.48 -10.70
CA LYS A 100 5.97 -5.10 -11.83
C LYS A 100 5.20 -6.27 -12.37
N PHE A 101 5.06 -6.27 -13.68
CA PHE A 101 4.42 -7.34 -14.44
C PHE A 101 5.40 -7.85 -15.50
N ASN A 102 5.70 -9.14 -15.50
CA ASN A 102 6.57 -9.76 -16.50
C ASN A 102 5.88 -10.98 -17.11
N GLU A 103 5.39 -10.80 -18.32
CA GLU A 103 4.65 -11.82 -19.05
C GLU A 103 5.52 -13.02 -19.44
N LEU A 104 6.76 -12.79 -19.87
CA LEU A 104 7.67 -13.85 -20.31
C LEU A 104 8.08 -14.79 -19.19
N ARG A 105 8.24 -14.26 -17.98
CA ARG A 105 8.64 -15.03 -16.78
C ARG A 105 7.45 -15.40 -15.90
N GLN A 106 6.26 -14.98 -16.27
CA GLN A 106 5.03 -15.15 -15.49
C GLN A 106 5.23 -14.69 -14.03
N ASN A 107 5.89 -13.55 -13.85
CA ASN A 107 6.24 -13.03 -12.55
C ASN A 107 5.55 -11.68 -12.30
N ILE A 108 4.81 -11.61 -11.21
CA ILE A 108 4.08 -10.42 -10.77
C ILE A 108 4.65 -10.00 -9.41
N VAL A 109 4.96 -8.71 -9.28
CA VAL A 109 5.40 -8.13 -8.00
C VAL A 109 4.34 -7.15 -7.53
N LEU A 110 3.89 -7.37 -6.31
CA LEU A 110 2.87 -6.59 -5.64
C LEU A 110 3.47 -5.64 -4.61
N SER A 111 2.73 -4.58 -4.29
CA SER A 111 3.02 -3.67 -3.20
C SER A 111 1.74 -3.25 -2.49
N ARG A 112 1.69 -3.43 -1.19
CA ARG A 112 0.68 -2.82 -0.31
C ARG A 112 1.15 -1.45 0.14
N LYS A 113 2.46 -1.30 0.35
CA LYS A 113 3.08 -0.04 0.73
C LYS A 113 2.71 1.11 -0.21
N ALA A 114 2.68 0.88 -1.54
CA ALA A 114 2.33 1.90 -2.52
C ALA A 114 0.90 2.45 -2.31
N ILE A 115 -0.06 1.60 -1.92
CA ILE A 115 -1.43 2.03 -1.61
C ILE A 115 -1.43 2.92 -0.37
N LEU A 116 -0.77 2.48 0.69
CA LEU A 116 -0.67 3.23 1.94
C LEU A 116 0.04 4.60 1.76
N GLU A 117 1.03 4.66 0.87
CA GLU A 117 1.72 5.90 0.51
C GLU A 117 0.81 6.84 -0.29
N ASP A 118 0.06 6.31 -1.26
CA ASP A 118 -0.91 7.07 -2.06
C ASP A 118 -2.02 7.65 -1.15
N ASP A 119 -2.59 6.84 -0.24
CA ASP A 119 -3.59 7.28 0.75
C ASP A 119 -3.05 8.37 1.69
N MET A 120 -1.79 8.23 2.12
CA MET A 120 -1.13 9.25 2.94
C MET A 120 -0.92 10.55 2.16
N LEU A 121 -0.54 10.47 0.89
CA LEU A 121 -0.36 11.64 0.04
C LEU A 121 -1.68 12.37 -0.19
N GLU A 122 -2.78 11.64 -0.43
CA GLU A 122 -4.10 12.23 -0.58
C GLU A 122 -4.57 12.95 0.70
N LYS A 123 -4.41 12.31 1.86
CA LYS A 123 -4.71 12.92 3.16
C LYS A 123 -3.87 14.17 3.40
N ARG A 124 -2.57 14.13 3.09
CA ARG A 124 -1.68 15.29 3.20
C ARG A 124 -2.12 16.44 2.29
N GLN A 125 -2.47 16.13 1.05
CA GLN A 125 -2.94 17.14 0.10
C GLN A 125 -4.29 17.75 0.52
N ALA A 126 -5.20 16.95 1.10
CA ALA A 126 -6.45 17.44 1.62
C ALA A 126 -6.21 18.43 2.77
N VAL A 127 -5.39 18.06 3.76
CA VAL A 127 -5.03 18.93 4.88
C VAL A 127 -4.36 20.22 4.40
N LEU A 128 -3.43 20.15 3.43
CA LEU A 128 -2.77 21.33 2.87
C LEU A 128 -3.72 22.26 2.13
N LYS A 129 -4.76 21.74 1.46
CA LYS A 129 -5.74 22.56 0.75
C LYS A 129 -6.64 23.35 1.69
N ASP A 130 -6.95 22.76 2.86
CA ASP A 130 -7.81 23.35 3.87
C ASP A 130 -7.02 24.22 4.87
N MET A 131 -5.68 24.22 4.79
CA MET A 131 -4.80 24.93 5.70
C MET A 131 -4.59 26.37 5.24
N GLU A 132 -4.81 27.32 6.15
CA GLU A 132 -4.57 28.73 5.96
C GLU A 132 -3.60 29.28 7.03
N ILE A 133 -2.80 30.27 6.66
CA ILE A 133 -1.92 30.96 7.61
C ILE A 133 -2.80 31.62 8.69
N GLY A 134 -2.48 31.31 9.95
CA GLY A 134 -3.23 31.80 11.10
C GLY A 134 -4.32 30.85 11.61
N MET A 135 -4.54 29.71 10.97
CA MET A 135 -5.46 28.67 11.41
C MET A 135 -4.91 27.97 12.67
N GLU A 136 -5.80 27.65 13.60
CA GLU A 136 -5.48 26.84 14.77
C GLU A 136 -5.83 25.38 14.51
N LEU A 137 -4.87 24.49 14.72
CA LEU A 137 -5.00 23.06 14.49
C LEU A 137 -4.58 22.29 15.75
N GLU A 138 -5.27 21.18 16.01
CA GLU A 138 -4.84 20.21 16.99
C GLU A 138 -3.78 19.28 16.36
N GLY A 139 -2.66 19.12 17.04
CA GLY A 139 -1.60 18.22 16.62
C GLY A 139 -1.04 17.40 17.77
N ILE A 140 -0.46 16.26 17.43
CA ILE A 140 0.15 15.35 18.40
C ILE A 140 1.66 15.49 18.35
N VAL A 141 2.31 15.66 19.50
CA VAL A 141 3.77 15.73 19.60
C VAL A 141 4.37 14.36 19.24
N LYS A 142 5.00 14.27 18.08
CA LYS A 142 5.57 13.04 17.54
C LYS A 142 7.02 12.83 17.98
N ASN A 143 7.79 13.89 17.95
CA ASN A 143 9.20 13.86 18.34
C ASN A 143 9.65 15.23 18.87
N ILE A 144 10.65 15.23 19.75
CA ILE A 144 11.21 16.44 20.35
C ILE A 144 12.71 16.46 20.06
N THR A 145 13.21 17.63 19.60
CA THR A 145 14.61 17.90 19.30
C THR A 145 15.07 19.14 20.07
N ASP A 146 16.38 19.42 20.10
CA ASP A 146 16.96 20.55 20.80
C ASP A 146 16.44 21.93 20.31
N PHE A 147 16.02 22.01 19.04
CA PHE A 147 15.56 23.25 18.40
C PHE A 147 14.03 23.38 18.30
N GLY A 148 13.27 22.33 18.67
CA GLY A 148 11.83 22.36 18.59
C GLY A 148 11.18 20.98 18.70
N ALA A 149 9.88 20.93 18.48
CA ALA A 149 9.09 19.70 18.46
C ALA A 149 8.44 19.47 17.10
N PHE A 150 8.41 18.23 16.65
CA PHE A 150 7.65 17.80 15.49
C PHE A 150 6.25 17.41 15.91
N ILE A 151 5.26 18.06 15.29
CA ILE A 151 3.85 17.91 15.58
C ILE A 151 3.19 17.24 14.37
N ASP A 152 2.49 16.14 14.60
CA ASP A 152 1.66 15.50 13.56
C ASP A 152 0.30 16.20 13.51
N LEU A 153 0.02 16.82 12.36
CA LEU A 153 -1.22 17.57 12.08
C LEU A 153 -2.23 16.73 11.27
N GLY A 154 -2.17 15.40 11.40
CA GLY A 154 -3.05 14.49 10.65
C GLY A 154 -2.45 14.04 9.31
N GLY A 155 -1.15 13.72 9.32
CA GLY A 155 -0.40 13.21 8.17
C GLY A 155 0.62 14.18 7.60
N ILE A 156 0.72 15.39 8.17
CA ILE A 156 1.77 16.38 7.88
C ILE A 156 2.53 16.65 9.16
N ASP A 157 3.84 16.63 9.09
CA ASP A 157 4.70 16.97 10.21
C ASP A 157 4.97 18.49 10.21
N GLY A 158 4.45 19.20 11.23
CA GLY A 158 4.76 20.61 11.51
C GLY A 158 5.96 20.71 12.45
N LEU A 159 6.75 21.77 12.31
CA LEU A 159 7.83 22.11 13.22
C LEU A 159 7.41 23.27 14.15
N LEU A 160 7.24 22.97 15.43
CA LEU A 160 7.08 23.97 16.48
C LEU A 160 8.45 24.35 17.03
N HIS A 161 8.94 25.53 16.63
CA HIS A 161 10.25 25.99 17.06
C HIS A 161 10.29 26.33 18.56
N ILE A 162 11.43 26.16 19.21
CA ILE A 162 11.60 26.40 20.68
C ILE A 162 11.18 27.80 21.09
N THR A 163 11.33 28.79 20.22
CA THR A 163 10.94 30.19 20.48
C THR A 163 9.45 30.41 20.56
N ASP A 164 8.66 29.51 19.94
CA ASP A 164 7.21 29.67 19.76
C ASP A 164 6.39 28.74 20.66
N ILE A 165 7.08 27.94 21.50
CA ILE A 165 6.44 27.06 22.49
C ILE A 165 5.83 27.85 23.63
N THR A 166 6.53 28.88 24.12
CA THR A 166 6.10 29.70 25.28
C THR A 166 6.73 31.09 25.26
N TRP A 167 6.06 32.03 25.88
CA TRP A 167 6.55 33.39 26.07
C TRP A 167 7.79 33.51 26.98
N GLY A 168 8.08 32.47 27.79
CA GLY A 168 9.24 32.41 28.67
C GLY A 168 10.42 31.69 28.01
N ARG A 169 11.63 31.97 28.48
CA ARG A 169 12.82 31.25 28.06
C ARG A 169 12.80 29.82 28.59
N ILE A 170 12.88 28.83 27.72
CA ILE A 170 13.05 27.43 28.07
C ILE A 170 14.41 26.95 27.55
N ASN A 171 15.03 26.02 28.26
CA ASN A 171 16.31 25.47 27.85
C ASN A 171 16.15 24.32 26.86
N HIS A 172 15.06 23.58 27.00
CA HIS A 172 14.76 22.45 26.12
C HIS A 172 13.23 22.28 25.94
N PRO A 173 12.73 21.91 24.77
CA PRO A 173 11.29 21.72 24.55
C PRO A 173 10.63 20.69 25.45
N THR A 174 11.37 19.67 25.94
CA THR A 174 10.86 18.67 26.90
C THR A 174 10.46 19.26 28.25
N ASP A 175 10.86 20.50 28.55
CA ASP A 175 10.45 21.17 29.78
C ASP A 175 8.94 21.51 29.78
N ARG A 176 8.33 21.53 28.61
CA ARG A 176 6.92 21.93 28.38
C ARG A 176 6.10 20.97 27.56
N LEU A 177 6.71 20.12 26.75
CA LEU A 177 6.05 19.21 25.83
C LEU A 177 6.42 17.77 26.15
N THR A 178 5.42 16.88 26.01
CA THR A 178 5.59 15.44 26.19
C THR A 178 5.26 14.73 24.87
N ILE A 179 6.05 13.74 24.50
CA ILE A 179 5.78 12.92 23.30
C ILE A 179 4.42 12.23 23.46
N GLY A 180 3.56 12.35 22.45
CA GLY A 180 2.19 11.83 22.47
C GLY A 180 1.14 12.79 23.03
N GLU A 181 1.55 13.99 23.49
CA GLU A 181 0.63 15.02 23.96
C GLU A 181 -0.08 15.71 22.78
N THR A 182 -1.36 15.97 22.93
CA THR A 182 -2.15 16.75 21.97
C THR A 182 -2.09 18.22 22.34
N ILE A 183 -1.64 19.05 21.42
CA ILE A 183 -1.52 20.49 21.60
C ILE A 183 -2.19 21.26 20.48
N ASN A 184 -2.70 22.46 20.78
CA ASN A 184 -3.21 23.39 19.78
C ASN A 184 -2.06 24.26 19.29
N VAL A 185 -1.85 24.27 17.99
CA VAL A 185 -0.82 25.06 17.32
C VAL A 185 -1.44 25.97 16.28
N LYS A 186 -0.83 27.13 16.07
CA LYS A 186 -1.24 28.06 15.03
C LYS A 186 -0.27 28.03 13.89
N VAL A 187 -0.78 27.89 12.68
CA VAL A 187 0.04 27.87 11.45
C VAL A 187 0.59 29.28 11.20
N ILE A 188 1.91 29.40 11.21
CA ILE A 188 2.63 30.65 10.95
C ILE A 188 3.03 30.74 9.49
N ASP A 189 3.56 29.65 8.95
CA ASP A 189 4.00 29.53 7.57
C ASP A 189 3.93 28.07 7.12
N PHE A 190 3.72 27.82 5.82
CA PHE A 190 3.75 26.47 5.26
C PHE A 190 4.24 26.45 3.82
N ASP A 191 4.95 25.42 3.47
CA ASP A 191 5.50 25.18 2.14
C ASP A 191 4.80 23.98 1.50
N VAL A 192 3.94 24.26 0.52
CA VAL A 192 3.15 23.24 -0.19
C VAL A 192 4.05 22.30 -1.00
N GLU A 193 5.17 22.80 -1.56
CA GLU A 193 6.07 21.99 -2.39
C GLU A 193 6.91 21.02 -1.55
N LYS A 194 7.31 21.44 -0.35
CA LYS A 194 8.13 20.62 0.55
C LYS A 194 7.30 19.87 1.59
N VAL A 195 5.98 20.07 1.60
CA VAL A 195 5.04 19.44 2.56
C VAL A 195 5.52 19.65 4.01
N ARG A 196 5.85 20.90 4.37
CA ARG A 196 6.30 21.30 5.70
C ARG A 196 5.49 22.49 6.21
N VAL A 197 5.16 22.44 7.49
CA VAL A 197 4.45 23.48 8.23
C VAL A 197 5.29 23.95 9.39
#